data_83ea25e8828b54ed9d177503215da039
#
_entry.id   83ea25e8828b54ed9d177503215da039
#
_cell.length_a   1.000
_cell.length_b   1.000
_cell.length_c   1.000
_cell.angle_alpha   90.00
_cell.angle_beta   90.00
_cell.angle_gamma   90.00
#
_symmetry.space_group_name_H-M   'P 1'
#
loop_
_entity.id
_entity.type
_entity.pdbx_description
1 polymer ?
#
loop_
_entity_poly.entity_id
_entity_poly.type
_entity_poly.pdbx_seq_one_letter_code
_entity_poly.pdbx_strand_id
1 'polypeptide(L)'
;FKVTEIKKRQRHRKAPAPFTTSSLQQDAARKLGFTSRKTMMIAQQLYEGISLGKKGPTGLITYMRTDSTRISEIALNEARNYIEENFSKEYLPEKPYIYAAGKSSQDAHEAVRPTNIALSPATVEEYLSKEQLKLYKLIWQRFLGCQMLPASYDVMSVTIKGDKYLAKATGSQLKFAGFTAVYNDKR
;
A
#
# COMPACT_ATOMS: atom_id res chain seq x y z
N PHE A 1 -18.33 -35.96 18.03
CA PHE A 1 -17.60 -35.17 17.02
C PHE A 1 -16.19 -35.70 16.91
N LYS A 2 -15.75 -36.01 15.68
CA LYS A 2 -14.39 -36.48 15.39
C LYS A 2 -13.72 -35.59 14.38
N VAL A 3 -12.47 -35.23 14.61
CA VAL A 3 -11.64 -34.60 13.57
C VAL A 3 -11.32 -35.65 12.52
N THR A 4 -11.73 -35.42 11.30
CA THR A 4 -11.55 -36.34 10.17
C THR A 4 -10.44 -35.89 9.22
N GLU A 5 -10.13 -34.62 9.18
CA GLU A 5 -9.10 -34.10 8.29
C GLU A 5 -8.48 -32.83 8.85
N ILE A 6 -7.16 -32.70 8.73
CA ILE A 6 -6.40 -31.46 9.01
C ILE A 6 -5.58 -31.14 7.76
N LYS A 7 -5.85 -29.99 7.15
CA LYS A 7 -5.07 -29.46 6.02
C LYS A 7 -4.27 -28.25 6.47
N LYS A 8 -2.97 -28.29 6.21
CA LYS A 8 -2.05 -27.17 6.43
C LYS A 8 -1.56 -26.66 5.07
N ARG A 9 -1.58 -25.32 4.87
CA ARG A 9 -1.06 -24.71 3.66
C ARG A 9 -0.46 -23.34 3.97
N GLN A 10 0.48 -22.91 3.15
CA GLN A 10 0.93 -21.52 3.15
C GLN A 10 0.09 -20.70 2.16
N ARG A 11 -0.22 -19.47 2.56
CA ARG A 11 -0.87 -18.49 1.72
C ARG A 11 -0.03 -17.23 1.67
N HIS A 12 0.22 -16.75 0.46
CA HIS A 12 0.91 -15.48 0.24
C HIS A 12 -0.10 -14.41 -0.19
N ARG A 13 0.05 -13.21 0.36
CA ARG A 13 -0.72 -12.04 -0.01
C ARG A 13 0.22 -11.00 -0.59
N LYS A 14 0.08 -10.72 -1.88
CA LYS A 14 0.88 -9.71 -2.59
C LYS A 14 0.39 -8.30 -2.25
N ALA A 15 1.31 -7.34 -2.26
CA ALA A 15 0.98 -5.93 -2.19
C ALA A 15 0.14 -5.51 -3.41
N PRO A 16 -0.83 -4.61 -3.21
CA PRO A 16 -1.52 -4.01 -4.34
C PRO A 16 -0.61 -3.02 -5.09
N ALA A 17 -0.93 -2.76 -6.37
CA ALA A 17 -0.23 -1.79 -7.20
C ALA A 17 -0.27 -0.37 -6.61
N PRO A 18 0.64 0.53 -6.98
CA PRO A 18 0.56 1.93 -6.59
C PRO A 18 -0.75 2.57 -7.06
N PHE A 19 -1.11 3.69 -6.48
CA PHE A 19 -2.41 4.29 -6.72
C PHE A 19 -2.55 4.89 -8.12
N THR A 20 -3.71 4.63 -8.71
CA THR A 20 -4.35 5.47 -9.73
C THR A 20 -5.38 6.38 -9.06
N THR A 21 -5.96 7.33 -9.81
CA THR A 21 -7.08 8.16 -9.31
C THR A 21 -8.20 7.29 -8.71
N SER A 22 -8.64 6.29 -9.46
CA SER A 22 -9.74 5.42 -9.05
C SER A 22 -9.44 4.62 -7.78
N SER A 23 -8.28 3.97 -7.72
CA SER A 23 -7.90 3.17 -6.56
C SER A 23 -7.62 4.04 -5.31
N LEU A 24 -7.11 5.26 -5.49
CA LEU A 24 -6.94 6.22 -4.40
C LEU A 24 -8.29 6.63 -3.80
N GLN A 25 -9.25 6.97 -4.65
CA GLN A 25 -10.60 7.33 -4.21
C GLN A 25 -11.28 6.20 -3.44
N GLN A 26 -11.17 4.97 -3.94
CA GLN A 26 -11.75 3.77 -3.29
C GLN A 26 -11.12 3.51 -1.92
N ASP A 27 -9.80 3.57 -1.82
CA ASP A 27 -9.10 3.33 -0.55
C ASP A 27 -9.31 4.47 0.46
N ALA A 28 -9.32 5.72 0.01
CA ALA A 28 -9.62 6.87 0.86
C ALA A 28 -11.06 6.80 1.40
N ALA A 29 -12.03 6.38 0.60
CA ALA A 29 -13.40 6.16 1.05
C ALA A 29 -13.47 5.04 2.10
N ARG A 30 -12.84 3.91 1.82
CA ARG A 30 -12.89 2.71 2.68
C ARG A 30 -12.14 2.89 4.00
N LYS A 31 -10.96 3.51 3.97
CA LYS A 31 -10.06 3.61 5.13
C LYS A 31 -10.18 4.92 5.90
N LEU A 32 -10.49 6.01 5.21
CA LEU A 32 -10.52 7.36 5.80
C LEU A 32 -11.93 7.95 5.87
N GLY A 33 -12.92 7.31 5.22
CA GLY A 33 -14.29 7.84 5.12
C GLY A 33 -14.37 9.10 4.25
N PHE A 34 -13.41 9.30 3.34
CA PHE A 34 -13.39 10.49 2.46
C PHE A 34 -14.25 10.26 1.23
N THR A 35 -15.07 11.25 0.88
CA THR A 35 -15.75 11.27 -0.42
C THR A 35 -14.72 11.44 -1.55
N SER A 36 -15.07 11.04 -2.78
CA SER A 36 -14.20 11.26 -3.95
C SER A 36 -13.84 12.73 -4.14
N ARG A 37 -14.80 13.64 -3.94
CA ARG A 37 -14.58 15.09 -4.02
C ARG A 37 -13.55 15.56 -2.99
N LYS A 38 -13.69 15.15 -1.73
CA LYS A 38 -12.76 15.49 -0.65
C LYS A 38 -11.37 14.93 -0.91
N THR A 39 -11.28 13.68 -1.34
CA THR A 39 -10.01 13.03 -1.69
C THR A 39 -9.28 13.80 -2.76
N MET A 40 -9.97 14.20 -3.84
CA MET A 40 -9.35 14.94 -4.94
C MET A 40 -8.96 16.36 -4.56
N MET A 41 -9.74 17.03 -3.72
CA MET A 41 -9.40 18.36 -3.19
C MET A 41 -8.12 18.31 -2.36
N ILE A 42 -7.99 17.35 -1.46
CA ILE A 42 -6.80 17.22 -0.60
C ILE A 42 -5.59 16.77 -1.44
N ALA A 43 -5.77 15.85 -2.38
CA ALA A 43 -4.72 15.43 -3.30
C ALA A 43 -4.19 16.60 -4.13
N GLN A 44 -5.06 17.49 -4.59
CA GLN A 44 -4.68 18.73 -5.29
C GLN A 44 -3.80 19.63 -4.41
N GLN A 45 -4.15 19.81 -3.15
CA GLN A 45 -3.35 20.58 -2.19
C GLN A 45 -1.95 19.99 -2.00
N LEU A 46 -1.87 18.67 -1.82
CA LEU A 46 -0.59 17.94 -1.67
C LEU A 46 0.28 18.04 -2.93
N TYR A 47 -0.34 18.05 -4.10
CA TYR A 47 0.35 18.17 -5.39
C TYR A 47 0.86 19.59 -5.63
N GLU A 48 0.03 20.62 -5.42
CA GLU A 48 0.37 22.01 -5.66
C GLU A 48 1.48 22.52 -4.73
N GLY A 49 1.55 21.98 -3.53
CA GLY A 49 2.63 22.22 -2.61
C GLY A 49 2.18 22.64 -1.22
N ILE A 50 2.93 22.15 -0.25
CA ILE A 50 2.78 22.46 1.17
C ILE A 50 4.06 23.19 1.61
N SER A 51 3.92 24.26 2.37
CA SER A 51 5.06 24.95 2.94
C SER A 51 5.72 24.11 4.03
N LEU A 52 6.94 23.68 3.79
CA LEU A 52 7.76 22.92 4.74
C LEU A 52 8.77 23.86 5.44
N GLY A 53 8.25 24.86 6.14
CA GLY A 53 9.06 25.84 6.84
C GLY A 53 9.88 26.71 5.87
N LYS A 54 11.19 26.79 6.12
CA LYS A 54 12.10 27.65 5.30
C LYS A 54 12.30 27.17 3.86
N LYS A 55 11.90 25.95 3.53
CA LYS A 55 12.08 25.37 2.19
C LYS A 55 11.03 25.85 1.16
N GLY A 56 10.03 26.62 1.62
CA GLY A 56 8.94 27.08 0.76
C GLY A 56 7.97 25.95 0.35
N PRO A 57 7.04 26.23 -0.59
CA PRO A 57 6.05 25.25 -1.05
C PRO A 57 6.71 24.08 -1.75
N THR A 58 6.39 22.84 -1.31
CA THR A 58 6.90 21.59 -1.85
C THR A 58 5.73 20.69 -2.25
N GLY A 59 5.65 20.26 -3.50
CA GLY A 59 4.71 19.26 -3.95
C GLY A 59 5.08 17.89 -3.33
N LEU A 60 4.16 17.31 -2.57
CA LEU A 60 4.41 16.08 -1.82
C LEU A 60 4.04 14.81 -2.58
N ILE A 61 3.19 14.92 -3.59
CA ILE A 61 2.76 13.79 -4.42
C ILE A 61 2.88 14.12 -5.91
N THR A 62 2.95 13.09 -6.74
CA THR A 62 2.82 13.19 -8.18
C THR A 62 1.39 13.57 -8.57
N TYR A 63 1.16 13.90 -9.84
CA TYR A 63 -0.15 14.31 -10.33
C TYR A 63 -1.21 13.22 -10.07
N MET A 64 -2.31 13.61 -9.42
CA MET A 64 -3.30 12.68 -8.90
C MET A 64 -4.36 12.22 -9.92
N ARG A 65 -4.44 12.85 -11.09
CA ARG A 65 -5.36 12.45 -12.17
C ARG A 65 -4.60 11.59 -13.17
N THR A 66 -4.54 10.31 -12.89
CA THR A 66 -3.81 9.32 -13.68
C THR A 66 -4.48 7.95 -13.58
N ASP A 67 -4.43 7.19 -14.64
CA ASP A 67 -4.78 5.77 -14.70
C ASP A 67 -3.55 4.86 -14.75
N SER A 68 -2.35 5.46 -14.73
CA SER A 68 -1.08 4.76 -14.78
C SER A 68 -0.67 4.20 -13.41
N THR A 69 -0.10 3.00 -13.42
CA THR A 69 0.59 2.39 -12.27
C THR A 69 2.10 2.38 -12.46
N ARG A 70 2.62 3.06 -13.48
CA ARG A 70 4.05 3.15 -13.76
C ARG A 70 4.77 3.94 -12.66
N ILE A 71 5.95 3.50 -12.33
CA ILE A 71 6.88 4.17 -11.41
C ILE A 71 8.18 4.41 -12.16
N SER A 72 8.77 5.60 -12.04
CA SER A 72 10.08 5.88 -12.62
C SER A 72 11.16 5.05 -11.97
N GLU A 73 12.22 4.76 -12.71
CA GLU A 73 13.37 3.99 -12.22
C GLU A 73 14.03 4.65 -11.00
N ILE A 74 14.12 5.96 -11.01
CA ILE A 74 14.67 6.73 -9.88
C ILE A 74 13.83 6.50 -8.62
N ALA A 75 12.51 6.65 -8.71
CA ALA A 75 11.62 6.46 -7.58
C ALA A 75 11.60 5.00 -7.08
N LEU A 76 11.71 4.02 -7.98
CA LEU A 76 11.87 2.61 -7.62
C LEU A 76 13.13 2.38 -6.77
N ASN A 77 14.25 2.91 -7.21
CA ASN A 77 15.52 2.77 -6.51
C ASN A 77 15.50 3.46 -5.14
N GLU A 78 14.95 4.67 -5.07
CA GLU A 78 14.79 5.39 -3.80
C GLU A 78 13.90 4.63 -2.80
N ALA A 79 12.77 4.07 -3.26
CA ALA A 79 11.90 3.25 -2.42
C ALA A 79 12.61 2.00 -1.90
N ARG A 80 13.36 1.31 -2.75
CA ARG A 80 14.11 0.11 -2.37
C ARG A 80 15.19 0.42 -1.34
N ASN A 81 15.96 1.48 -1.55
CA ASN A 81 16.96 1.93 -0.58
C ASN A 81 16.32 2.27 0.76
N TYR A 82 15.19 2.98 0.75
CA TYR A 82 14.44 3.30 1.97
C TYR A 82 13.97 2.04 2.72
N ILE A 83 13.48 1.03 2.01
CA ILE A 83 13.06 -0.25 2.60
C ILE A 83 14.26 -0.95 3.24
N GLU A 84 15.39 -1.04 2.53
CA GLU A 84 16.60 -1.69 3.06
C GLU A 84 17.11 -1.01 4.33
N GLU A 85 17.12 0.31 4.37
CA GLU A 85 17.60 1.11 5.51
C GLU A 85 16.67 1.08 6.73
N ASN A 86 15.34 1.06 6.51
CA ASN A 86 14.37 1.25 7.59
C ASN A 86 13.63 -0.03 8.01
N PHE A 87 13.60 -1.07 7.18
CA PHE A 87 12.89 -2.33 7.48
C PHE A 87 13.81 -3.54 7.52
N SER A 88 14.66 -3.70 6.64
CA SER A 88 15.72 -4.68 6.40
C SER A 88 15.65 -5.27 4.98
N LYS A 89 16.75 -5.86 4.56
CA LYS A 89 16.88 -6.52 3.25
C LYS A 89 15.89 -7.68 3.05
N GLU A 90 15.42 -8.29 4.14
CA GLU A 90 14.45 -9.39 4.11
C GLU A 90 13.08 -8.98 3.55
N TYR A 91 12.77 -7.67 3.54
CA TYR A 91 11.52 -7.15 3.00
C TYR A 91 11.59 -6.86 1.50
N LEU A 92 12.79 -6.89 0.93
CA LEU A 92 13.00 -6.57 -0.49
C LEU A 92 12.92 -7.81 -1.37
N PRO A 93 12.16 -7.77 -2.47
CA PRO A 93 12.29 -8.76 -3.53
C PRO A 93 13.66 -8.60 -4.22
N GLU A 94 14.18 -9.69 -4.78
CA GLU A 94 15.45 -9.69 -5.52
C GLU A 94 15.43 -8.67 -6.67
N LYS A 95 14.31 -8.60 -7.39
CA LYS A 95 14.07 -7.62 -8.46
C LYS A 95 12.93 -6.69 -8.10
N PRO A 96 12.95 -5.42 -8.53
CA PRO A 96 11.84 -4.50 -8.33
C PRO A 96 10.55 -5.04 -8.97
N TYR A 97 9.42 -4.80 -8.33
CA TYR A 97 8.12 -5.07 -8.93
C TYR A 97 7.80 -3.96 -9.93
N ILE A 98 7.64 -4.38 -11.19
CA ILE A 98 7.25 -3.49 -12.28
C ILE A 98 5.75 -3.62 -12.51
N TYR A 99 5.06 -2.50 -12.43
CA TYR A 99 3.64 -2.42 -12.74
C TYR A 99 3.48 -1.83 -14.13
N ALA A 100 2.83 -2.60 -15.02
CA ALA A 100 2.60 -2.16 -16.38
C ALA A 100 1.62 -1.00 -16.42
N ALA A 101 1.88 -0.03 -17.28
CA ALA A 101 0.87 0.94 -17.67
C ALA A 101 -0.31 0.21 -18.33
N GLY A 102 -1.56 0.61 -18.01
CA GLY A 102 -2.74 0.10 -18.71
C GLY A 102 -2.63 0.35 -20.22
N LYS A 103 -3.24 -0.52 -21.03
CA LYS A 103 -3.20 -0.42 -22.50
C LYS A 103 -3.67 0.93 -23.08
N SER A 104 -4.35 1.74 -22.28
CA SER A 104 -4.88 3.07 -22.64
C SER A 104 -4.16 4.23 -21.94
N SER A 105 -3.16 3.96 -21.08
CA SER A 105 -2.47 5.03 -20.39
C SER A 105 -1.50 5.75 -21.33
N GLN A 106 -1.56 7.06 -21.34
CA GLN A 106 -0.52 7.87 -21.98
C GLN A 106 0.79 7.61 -21.23
N ASP A 107 1.82 7.14 -21.94
CA ASP A 107 3.11 6.72 -21.40
C ASP A 107 3.85 7.79 -20.55
N ALA A 108 3.36 9.04 -20.59
CA ALA A 108 3.97 10.16 -19.89
C ALA A 108 3.64 10.21 -18.39
N HIS A 109 2.54 9.59 -17.93
CA HIS A 109 2.08 9.71 -16.54
C HIS A 109 2.60 8.57 -15.65
N GLU A 110 2.89 8.92 -14.41
CA GLU A 110 3.19 7.98 -13.34
C GLU A 110 1.97 7.70 -12.47
N ALA A 111 2.10 6.69 -11.59
CA ALA A 111 1.17 6.45 -10.49
C ALA A 111 1.16 7.61 -9.50
N VAL A 112 0.11 7.70 -8.67
CA VAL A 112 0.07 8.61 -7.53
C VAL A 112 1.00 8.09 -6.45
N ARG A 113 2.07 8.82 -6.18
CA ARG A 113 3.12 8.45 -5.23
C ARG A 113 3.72 9.70 -4.55
N PRO A 114 4.44 9.52 -3.42
CA PRO A 114 5.24 10.61 -2.86
C PRO A 114 6.30 11.07 -3.88
N THR A 115 6.56 12.36 -3.96
CA THR A 115 7.64 12.91 -4.79
C THR A 115 9.01 12.59 -4.21
N ASN A 116 9.10 12.50 -2.87
CA ASN A 116 10.31 12.14 -2.15
C ASN A 116 9.96 11.19 -1.00
N ILE A 117 10.41 9.95 -1.09
CA ILE A 117 10.13 8.92 -0.08
C ILE A 117 10.73 9.26 1.30
N ALA A 118 11.81 10.02 1.36
CA ALA A 118 12.43 10.44 2.60
C ALA A 118 11.57 11.42 3.42
N LEU A 119 10.63 12.10 2.77
CA LEU A 119 9.60 12.90 3.45
C LEU A 119 8.51 11.97 4.00
N SER A 120 8.88 11.19 5.01
CA SER A 120 7.93 10.28 5.65
C SER A 120 6.76 11.04 6.29
N PRO A 121 5.60 10.40 6.52
CA PRO A 121 4.48 11.05 7.21
C PRO A 121 4.87 11.69 8.55
N ALA A 122 5.75 11.06 9.32
CA ALA A 122 6.25 11.61 10.58
C ALA A 122 7.09 12.89 10.38
N THR A 123 7.85 12.95 9.30
CA THR A 123 8.72 14.11 8.98
C THR A 123 7.91 15.36 8.60
N VAL A 124 6.75 15.18 7.97
CA VAL A 124 5.93 16.29 7.46
C VAL A 124 4.69 16.57 8.31
N GLU A 125 4.47 15.82 9.37
CA GLU A 125 3.26 15.88 10.21
C GLU A 125 2.94 17.29 10.70
N GLU A 126 3.94 18.03 11.17
CA GLU A 126 3.75 19.38 11.72
C GLU A 126 3.29 20.41 10.68
N TYR A 127 3.52 20.15 9.39
CA TYR A 127 3.17 21.06 8.29
C TYR A 127 1.82 20.74 7.63
N LEU A 128 1.22 19.60 7.97
CA LEU A 128 0.00 19.12 7.33
C LEU A 128 -1.22 19.26 8.25
N SER A 129 -2.37 19.57 7.67
CA SER A 129 -3.64 19.36 8.38
C SER A 129 -3.85 17.86 8.66
N LYS A 130 -4.71 17.54 9.63
CA LYS A 130 -5.04 16.14 9.96
C LYS A 130 -5.54 15.34 8.75
N GLU A 131 -6.29 15.98 7.86
CA GLU A 131 -6.83 15.33 6.66
C GLU A 131 -5.77 15.16 5.58
N GLN A 132 -4.93 16.16 5.38
CA GLN A 132 -3.78 16.09 4.48
C GLN A 132 -2.81 14.98 4.93
N LEU A 133 -2.49 14.90 6.22
CA LEU A 133 -1.63 13.85 6.78
C LEU A 133 -2.21 12.45 6.55
N LYS A 134 -3.51 12.27 6.80
CA LYS A 134 -4.17 10.97 6.57
C LYS A 134 -4.05 10.52 5.11
N LEU A 135 -4.32 11.40 4.17
CA LEU A 135 -4.24 11.07 2.74
C LEU A 135 -2.79 10.85 2.29
N TYR A 136 -1.87 11.72 2.71
CA TYR A 136 -0.45 11.57 2.42
C TYR A 136 0.12 10.25 2.95
N LYS A 137 -0.21 9.91 4.20
CA LYS A 137 0.19 8.65 4.82
C LYS A 137 -0.33 7.44 4.03
N LEU A 138 -1.59 7.49 3.57
CA LEU A 138 -2.17 6.42 2.75
C LEU A 138 -1.40 6.23 1.45
N ILE A 139 -1.08 7.33 0.75
CA ILE A 139 -0.33 7.32 -0.52
C ILE A 139 1.10 6.82 -0.29
N TRP A 140 1.78 7.33 0.73
CA TRP A 140 3.15 6.98 1.08
C TRP A 140 3.29 5.48 1.42
N GLN A 141 2.42 4.99 2.29
CA GLN A 141 2.41 3.59 2.71
C GLN A 141 2.10 2.64 1.55
N ARG A 142 1.15 3.00 0.68
CA ARG A 142 0.80 2.21 -0.50
C ARG A 142 1.98 2.09 -1.46
N PHE A 143 2.64 3.20 -1.74
CA PHE A 143 3.80 3.26 -2.61
C PHE A 143 4.97 2.43 -2.07
N LEU A 144 5.33 2.60 -0.80
CA LEU A 144 6.39 1.81 -0.19
C LEU A 144 6.06 0.32 -0.18
N GLY A 145 4.85 -0.01 0.26
CA GLY A 145 4.36 -1.40 0.33
C GLY A 145 4.35 -2.11 -1.02
N CYS A 146 4.11 -1.39 -2.14
CA CYS A 146 4.07 -2.01 -3.47
C CYS A 146 5.44 -2.57 -3.91
N GLN A 147 6.54 -2.16 -3.27
CA GLN A 147 7.89 -2.67 -3.53
C GLN A 147 8.39 -3.67 -2.49
N MET A 148 7.53 -4.08 -1.56
CA MET A 148 7.86 -5.05 -0.52
C MET A 148 7.41 -6.46 -0.89
N LEU A 149 8.07 -7.46 -0.29
CA LEU A 149 7.69 -8.86 -0.41
C LEU A 149 6.26 -9.12 0.11
N PRO A 150 5.58 -10.16 -0.43
CA PRO A 150 4.26 -10.56 0.05
C PRO A 150 4.26 -10.90 1.54
N ALA A 151 3.13 -10.67 2.20
CA ALA A 151 2.87 -11.25 3.50
C ALA A 151 2.62 -12.75 3.37
N SER A 152 3.13 -13.55 4.29
CA SER A 152 2.90 -14.99 4.33
C SER A 152 2.16 -15.43 5.58
N TYR A 153 1.25 -16.39 5.40
CA TYR A 153 0.40 -16.93 6.45
C TYR A 153 0.43 -18.44 6.41
N ASP A 154 0.51 -19.07 7.58
CA ASP A 154 0.17 -20.48 7.75
C ASP A 154 -1.34 -20.59 7.96
N VAL A 155 -2.00 -21.36 7.12
CA VAL A 155 -3.44 -21.61 7.17
C VAL A 155 -3.68 -23.07 7.53
N MET A 156 -4.49 -23.28 8.56
CA MET A 156 -4.94 -24.61 8.97
C MET A 156 -6.46 -24.70 8.79
N SER A 157 -6.90 -25.76 8.14
CA SER A 157 -8.31 -26.11 7.98
C SER A 157 -8.57 -27.45 8.62
N VAL A 158 -9.54 -27.51 9.51
CA VAL A 158 -9.94 -28.72 10.25
C VAL A 158 -11.36 -29.10 9.86
N THR A 159 -11.57 -30.34 9.45
CA THR A 159 -12.90 -30.92 9.20
C THR A 159 -13.28 -31.80 10.37
N ILE A 160 -14.45 -31.55 10.93
CA ILE A 160 -14.99 -32.25 12.09
C ILE A 160 -16.30 -32.92 11.66
N LYS A 161 -16.40 -34.21 11.88
CA LYS A 161 -17.60 -35.01 11.58
C LYS A 161 -18.35 -35.38 12.87
N GLY A 162 -19.64 -35.05 12.93
CA GLY A 162 -20.62 -35.59 13.87
C GLY A 162 -21.64 -36.41 13.06
N ASP A 163 -22.49 -37.23 13.67
CA ASP A 163 -23.37 -38.22 13.00
C ASP A 163 -23.84 -37.81 11.59
N LYS A 164 -24.60 -36.74 11.46
CA LYS A 164 -25.16 -36.26 10.20
C LYS A 164 -24.56 -34.91 9.74
N TYR A 165 -23.59 -34.36 10.47
CA TYR A 165 -23.09 -33.02 10.24
C TYR A 165 -21.59 -33.00 9.98
N LEU A 166 -21.19 -32.15 9.06
CA LEU A 166 -19.80 -31.78 8.81
C LEU A 166 -19.61 -30.32 9.20
N ALA A 167 -18.68 -30.05 10.11
CA ALA A 167 -18.25 -28.72 10.44
C ALA A 167 -16.83 -28.46 9.94
N LYS A 168 -16.53 -27.24 9.51
CA LYS A 168 -15.21 -26.86 9.07
C LYS A 168 -14.77 -25.61 9.81
N ALA A 169 -13.60 -25.67 10.44
CA ALA A 169 -12.94 -24.55 11.07
C ALA A 169 -11.66 -24.21 10.30
N THR A 170 -11.41 -22.92 10.11
CA THR A 170 -10.18 -22.46 9.44
C THR A 170 -9.54 -21.36 10.29
N GLY A 171 -8.25 -21.53 10.60
CA GLY A 171 -7.42 -20.54 11.28
C GLY A 171 -6.25 -20.13 10.40
N SER A 172 -5.77 -18.91 10.57
CA SER A 172 -4.56 -18.42 9.90
C SER A 172 -3.67 -17.66 10.86
N GLN A 173 -2.37 -17.91 10.75
CA GLN A 173 -1.33 -17.23 11.53
C GLN A 173 -0.39 -16.49 10.61
N LEU A 174 -0.10 -15.23 10.90
CA LEU A 174 0.92 -14.46 10.18
C LEU A 174 2.30 -15.03 10.49
N LYS A 175 3.06 -15.38 9.43
CA LYS A 175 4.45 -15.85 9.52
C LYS A 175 5.44 -14.74 9.20
N PHE A 176 5.19 -13.99 8.13
CA PHE A 176 6.01 -12.88 7.71
C PHE A 176 5.10 -11.71 7.28
N ALA A 177 5.37 -10.54 7.83
CA ALA A 177 4.52 -9.38 7.61
C ALA A 177 4.58 -8.85 6.17
N GLY A 178 5.75 -8.90 5.54
CA GLY A 178 5.94 -8.37 4.20
C GLY A 178 5.42 -6.92 4.11
N PHE A 179 4.74 -6.58 3.03
CA PHE A 179 4.18 -5.24 2.83
C PHE A 179 3.18 -4.79 3.91
N THR A 180 2.59 -5.73 4.66
CA THR A 180 1.62 -5.37 5.72
C THR A 180 2.28 -4.71 6.92
N ALA A 181 3.61 -4.72 7.01
CA ALA A 181 4.36 -3.94 8.00
C ALA A 181 4.17 -2.43 7.80
N VAL A 182 3.94 -2.00 6.56
CA VAL A 182 3.75 -0.59 6.20
C VAL A 182 2.29 -0.30 5.84
N TYR A 183 1.71 -1.12 4.98
CA TYR A 183 0.39 -0.92 4.42
C TYR A 183 -0.59 -1.96 4.94
N ASN A 184 -1.33 -1.58 5.98
CA ASN A 184 -2.32 -2.46 6.58
C ASN A 184 -3.65 -2.34 5.82
N ASP A 185 -3.98 -3.37 5.07
CA ASP A 185 -5.25 -3.51 4.35
C ASP A 185 -6.17 -4.43 5.17
N LYS A 186 -6.51 -4.01 6.38
CA LYS A 186 -7.58 -4.68 7.13
C LYS A 186 -8.89 -4.46 6.37
N ARG A 187 -9.43 -5.55 5.86
CA ARG A 187 -10.81 -5.61 5.37
C ARG A 187 -11.78 -5.66 6.54
#